data_a9adf95a2957087049de0fffb60e803b
#
_entry.id   a9adf95a2957087049de0fffb60e803b
#
_cell.length_a   1.000
_cell.length_b   1.000
_cell.length_c   1.000
_cell.angle_alpha   90.00
_cell.angle_beta   90.00
_cell.angle_gamma   90.00
#
_symmetry.space_group_name_H-M   'P 1'
#
loop_
_entity.id
_entity.type
_entity.pdbx_description
1 polymer ?
#
loop_
_entity_poly.entity_id
_entity_poly.type
_entity_poly.pdbx_seq_one_letter_code
_entity_poly.pdbx_strand_id
1 'polypeptide(L)'
;MEPISYLQAIILGALQGLSEPFPISSLGHAVLLPKLLGWNIHQNADYFLSFLVATHCATALVLFIYFFEDWKRIWFGFLRSIKGRATPADTDSRLAWIIIIGTIPAGILGLALEHKLRTLFASPTAAAAFLTVNGFLLLAVERFRRRPPIPGDGEGDGDERIAKMGFRQALGIGAAQALALIPGISRSGVTMGGGLLAGLSNEDAARYGFLLATPVIGAAGVLKLPELLGSTGDGVRGQALVGAIAAAITTWAAVKFLLRYFETNRLSPFGIYCVCAGVFCLVVFSV
;
A
#
# COMPACT_ATOMS: atom_id res chain seq x y z
N MET A 1 -2.16 -28.10 -16.73
CA MET A 1 -1.02 -27.17 -16.53
C MET A 1 -1.30 -26.39 -15.26
N GLU A 2 -0.32 -26.26 -14.40
CA GLU A 2 -0.48 -25.42 -13.18
C GLU A 2 -0.70 -23.97 -13.60
N PRO A 3 -1.67 -23.26 -12.99
CA PRO A 3 -1.99 -21.90 -13.36
C PRO A 3 -0.85 -20.90 -13.12
N ILE A 4 -0.01 -21.13 -12.10
CA ILE A 4 1.21 -20.39 -11.75
C ILE A 4 2.24 -21.39 -11.27
N SER A 5 3.47 -21.36 -11.80
CA SER A 5 4.55 -22.20 -11.26
C SER A 5 5.04 -21.71 -9.90
N TYR A 6 5.67 -22.56 -9.10
CA TYR A 6 6.26 -22.17 -7.81
C TYR A 6 7.31 -21.07 -7.96
N LEU A 7 8.13 -21.11 -9.01
CA LEU A 7 9.11 -20.05 -9.28
C LEU A 7 8.45 -18.71 -9.57
N GLN A 8 7.40 -18.71 -10.39
CA GLN A 8 6.60 -17.50 -10.65
C GLN A 8 5.95 -16.98 -9.38
N ALA A 9 5.44 -17.87 -8.52
CA ALA A 9 4.85 -17.50 -7.24
C ALA A 9 5.86 -16.85 -6.29
N ILE A 10 7.10 -17.38 -6.21
CA ILE A 10 8.18 -16.78 -5.42
C ILE A 10 8.52 -15.39 -5.95
N ILE A 11 8.71 -15.24 -7.26
CA ILE A 11 9.09 -13.96 -7.87
C ILE A 11 7.98 -12.92 -7.69
N LEU A 12 6.72 -13.27 -7.97
CA LEU A 12 5.58 -12.37 -7.80
C LEU A 12 5.33 -12.04 -6.33
N GLY A 13 5.48 -13.01 -5.42
CA GLY A 13 5.37 -12.80 -3.99
C GLY A 13 6.46 -11.87 -3.46
N ALA A 14 7.72 -12.10 -3.86
CA ALA A 14 8.83 -11.22 -3.49
C ALA A 14 8.63 -9.80 -4.05
N LEU A 15 8.18 -9.68 -5.29
CA LEU A 15 7.85 -8.40 -5.91
C LEU A 15 6.70 -7.69 -5.16
N GLN A 16 5.64 -8.41 -4.79
CA GLN A 16 4.54 -7.88 -3.99
C GLN A 16 5.05 -7.31 -2.66
N GLY A 17 5.78 -8.10 -1.89
CA GLY A 17 6.25 -7.67 -0.57
C GLY A 17 7.25 -6.52 -0.64
N LEU A 18 8.07 -6.46 -1.69
CA LEU A 18 8.97 -5.35 -1.94
C LEU A 18 8.18 -4.09 -2.33
N SER A 19 7.32 -4.19 -3.34
CA SER A 19 6.69 -3.03 -3.97
C SER A 19 5.47 -2.48 -3.23
N GLU A 20 4.84 -3.24 -2.33
CA GLU A 20 3.67 -2.77 -1.58
C GLU A 20 4.00 -1.63 -0.60
N PRO A 21 5.08 -1.69 0.24
CA PRO A 21 5.50 -0.56 1.05
C PRO A 21 6.08 0.59 0.21
N PHE A 22 6.72 0.28 -0.91
CA PHE A 22 7.30 1.27 -1.81
C PHE A 22 6.21 2.06 -2.57
N PRO A 23 6.42 3.35 -2.83
CA PRO A 23 5.42 4.17 -3.54
C PRO A 23 5.41 3.93 -5.07
N ILE A 24 5.50 2.65 -5.51
CA ILE A 24 5.69 2.25 -6.91
C ILE A 24 4.59 1.36 -7.49
N SER A 25 3.53 1.06 -6.76
CA SER A 25 2.39 0.21 -7.17
C SER A 25 2.72 -1.28 -7.34
N SER A 26 2.51 -2.05 -6.29
CA SER A 26 2.66 -3.52 -6.30
C SER A 26 1.75 -4.18 -7.33
N LEU A 27 0.50 -3.75 -7.38
CA LEU A 27 -0.49 -4.28 -8.32
C LEU A 27 -0.10 -3.99 -9.78
N GLY A 28 0.42 -2.79 -10.07
CA GLY A 28 0.95 -2.46 -11.39
C GLY A 28 2.08 -3.43 -11.79
N HIS A 29 3.03 -3.66 -10.91
CA HIS A 29 4.14 -4.58 -11.17
C HIS A 29 3.71 -6.04 -11.32
N ALA A 30 2.71 -6.48 -10.55
CA ALA A 30 2.14 -7.83 -10.69
C ALA A 30 1.46 -8.05 -12.05
N VAL A 31 0.98 -6.98 -12.69
CA VAL A 31 0.41 -7.01 -14.04
C VAL A 31 1.50 -6.90 -15.12
N LEU A 32 2.47 -6.01 -14.93
CA LEU A 32 3.50 -5.69 -15.94
C LEU A 32 4.54 -6.79 -16.08
N LEU A 33 5.03 -7.36 -14.96
CA LEU A 33 6.13 -8.32 -14.99
C LEU A 33 5.80 -9.59 -15.77
N PRO A 34 4.63 -10.27 -15.60
CA PRO A 34 4.27 -11.42 -16.41
C PRO A 34 4.26 -11.11 -17.89
N LYS A 35 3.74 -9.95 -18.29
CA LYS A 35 3.68 -9.54 -19.69
C LYS A 35 5.08 -9.31 -20.27
N LEU A 36 5.98 -8.63 -19.53
CA LEU A 36 7.35 -8.38 -19.94
C LEU A 36 8.17 -9.66 -20.11
N LEU A 37 7.92 -10.66 -19.26
CA LEU A 37 8.63 -11.95 -19.30
C LEU A 37 7.97 -12.98 -20.22
N GLY A 38 6.89 -12.63 -20.89
CA GLY A 38 6.14 -13.55 -21.76
C GLY A 38 5.50 -14.71 -20.99
N TRP A 39 5.19 -14.52 -19.71
CA TRP A 39 4.52 -15.55 -18.91
C TRP A 39 3.04 -15.66 -19.30
N ASN A 40 2.60 -16.89 -19.53
CA ASN A 40 1.21 -17.16 -19.86
C ASN A 40 0.34 -17.26 -18.59
N ILE A 41 0.21 -16.13 -17.88
CA ILE A 41 -0.62 -16.01 -16.67
C ILE A 41 -1.90 -15.24 -17.04
N HIS A 42 -3.05 -15.87 -16.82
CA HIS A 42 -4.35 -15.23 -17.03
C HIS A 42 -4.70 -14.36 -15.83
N GLN A 43 -4.38 -13.07 -15.91
CA GLN A 43 -4.53 -12.10 -14.82
C GLN A 43 -5.99 -11.83 -14.42
N ASN A 44 -6.96 -12.19 -15.29
CA ASN A 44 -8.41 -12.13 -14.99
C ASN A 44 -8.94 -13.38 -14.29
N ALA A 45 -8.14 -14.43 -14.17
CA ALA A 45 -8.59 -15.68 -13.58
C ALA A 45 -8.66 -15.58 -12.05
N ASP A 46 -9.64 -16.24 -11.48
CA ASP A 46 -9.86 -16.24 -10.02
C ASP A 46 -8.67 -16.75 -9.23
N TYR A 47 -7.92 -17.70 -9.79
CA TYR A 47 -6.68 -18.20 -9.14
C TYR A 47 -5.61 -17.10 -8.98
N PHE A 48 -5.49 -16.17 -9.94
CA PHE A 48 -4.52 -15.07 -9.85
C PHE A 48 -4.94 -14.06 -8.80
N LEU A 49 -6.23 -13.74 -8.73
CA LEU A 49 -6.79 -12.89 -7.69
C LEU A 49 -6.58 -13.51 -6.30
N SER A 50 -6.84 -14.82 -6.15
CA SER A 50 -6.61 -15.56 -4.91
C SER A 50 -5.14 -15.52 -4.49
N PHE A 51 -4.23 -15.67 -5.44
CA PHE A 51 -2.79 -15.53 -5.21
C PHE A 51 -2.43 -14.11 -4.72
N LEU A 52 -2.93 -13.07 -5.40
CA LEU A 52 -2.71 -11.68 -4.98
C LEU A 52 -3.24 -11.40 -3.58
N VAL A 53 -4.45 -11.89 -3.26
CA VAL A 53 -5.03 -11.76 -1.91
C VAL A 53 -4.12 -12.38 -0.85
N ALA A 54 -3.61 -13.59 -1.09
CA ALA A 54 -2.72 -14.27 -0.15
C ALA A 54 -1.43 -13.46 0.12
N THR A 55 -0.81 -12.92 -0.93
CA THR A 55 0.41 -12.13 -0.81
C THR A 55 0.16 -10.77 -0.12
N HIS A 56 -0.99 -10.14 -0.36
CA HIS A 56 -1.39 -8.93 0.35
C HIS A 56 -1.70 -9.20 1.83
N CYS A 57 -2.38 -10.31 2.15
CA CYS A 57 -2.60 -10.73 3.55
C CYS A 57 -1.28 -10.91 4.29
N ALA A 58 -0.29 -11.54 3.64
CA ALA A 58 1.04 -11.71 4.22
C ALA A 58 1.70 -10.35 4.49
N THR A 59 1.60 -9.41 3.56
CA THR A 59 2.10 -8.04 3.74
C THR A 59 1.41 -7.33 4.92
N ALA A 60 0.07 -7.41 5.01
CA ALA A 60 -0.68 -6.80 6.12
C ALA A 60 -0.29 -7.41 7.47
N LEU A 61 -0.11 -8.73 7.52
CA LEU A 61 0.33 -9.42 8.74
C LEU A 61 1.73 -8.97 9.16
N VAL A 62 2.66 -8.83 8.21
CA VAL A 62 4.02 -8.34 8.50
C VAL A 62 3.98 -6.90 9.01
N LEU A 63 3.19 -6.01 8.39
CA LEU A 63 3.01 -4.64 8.87
C LEU A 63 2.43 -4.62 10.28
N PHE A 64 1.41 -5.45 10.56
CA PHE A 64 0.83 -5.57 11.89
C PHE A 64 1.87 -6.04 12.93
N ILE A 65 2.67 -7.05 12.61
CA ILE A 65 3.72 -7.57 13.50
C ILE A 65 4.82 -6.53 13.70
N TYR A 66 5.25 -5.86 12.63
CA TYR A 66 6.31 -4.85 12.68
C TYR A 66 5.93 -3.67 13.58
N PHE A 67 4.68 -3.22 13.52
CA PHE A 67 4.13 -2.13 14.31
C PHE A 67 3.28 -2.62 15.50
N PHE A 68 3.56 -3.82 16.01
CA PHE A 68 2.70 -4.44 17.04
C PHE A 68 2.58 -3.61 18.31
N GLU A 69 3.67 -3.04 18.81
CA GLU A 69 3.65 -2.18 19.99
C GLU A 69 2.86 -0.89 19.74
N ASP A 70 2.96 -0.34 18.53
CA ASP A 70 2.17 0.82 18.13
C ASP A 70 0.68 0.47 18.10
N TRP A 71 0.33 -0.68 17.54
CA TRP A 71 -1.05 -1.16 17.50
C TRP A 71 -1.62 -1.38 18.89
N LYS A 72 -0.84 -1.86 19.84
CA LYS A 72 -1.28 -1.99 21.25
C LYS A 72 -1.59 -0.61 21.83
N ARG A 73 -0.69 0.38 21.69
CA ARG A 73 -0.90 1.74 22.18
C ARG A 73 -2.14 2.38 21.54
N ILE A 74 -2.25 2.30 20.22
CA ILE A 74 -3.39 2.81 19.44
C ILE A 74 -4.71 2.18 19.89
N TRP A 75 -4.73 0.87 20.11
CA TRP A 75 -5.91 0.14 20.59
C TRP A 75 -6.35 0.60 21.98
N PHE A 76 -5.42 0.71 22.92
CA PHE A 76 -5.74 1.22 24.26
C PHE A 76 -6.13 2.70 24.23
N GLY A 77 -5.53 3.51 23.37
CA GLY A 77 -5.94 4.88 23.11
C GLY A 77 -7.37 4.97 22.62
N PHE A 78 -7.75 4.16 21.64
CA PHE A 78 -9.13 4.04 21.18
C PHE A 78 -10.09 3.68 22.31
N LEU A 79 -9.77 2.66 23.11
CA LEU A 79 -10.60 2.26 24.24
C LEU A 79 -10.74 3.36 25.30
N ARG A 80 -9.68 4.13 25.56
CA ARG A 80 -9.76 5.31 26.46
C ARG A 80 -10.72 6.35 25.90
N SER A 81 -10.64 6.61 24.59
CA SER A 81 -11.50 7.59 23.92
C SER A 81 -12.98 7.22 24.03
N ILE A 82 -13.38 6.01 23.67
CA ILE A 82 -14.79 5.59 23.72
C ILE A 82 -15.36 5.49 25.14
N LYS A 83 -14.48 5.32 26.14
CA LYS A 83 -14.89 5.32 27.56
C LYS A 83 -14.92 6.73 28.18
N GLY A 84 -14.72 7.78 27.38
CA GLY A 84 -14.69 9.16 27.86
C GLY A 84 -13.51 9.48 28.80
N ARG A 85 -12.44 8.68 28.76
CA ARG A 85 -11.24 8.83 29.61
C ARG A 85 -10.05 9.44 28.90
N ALA A 86 -10.17 9.70 27.59
CA ALA A 86 -9.12 10.34 26.82
C ALA A 86 -9.08 11.85 27.13
N THR A 87 -7.87 12.38 27.31
CA THR A 87 -7.65 13.83 27.40
C THR A 87 -7.47 14.43 25.99
N PRO A 88 -7.64 15.75 25.81
CA PRO A 88 -7.33 16.39 24.52
C PRO A 88 -5.89 16.19 24.04
N ALA A 89 -4.95 15.91 24.95
CA ALA A 89 -3.56 15.65 24.67
C ALA A 89 -3.22 14.17 24.47
N ASP A 90 -4.22 13.26 24.48
CA ASP A 90 -3.98 11.82 24.30
C ASP A 90 -3.66 11.51 22.83
N THR A 91 -2.37 11.46 22.52
CA THR A 91 -1.80 11.16 21.19
C THR A 91 -2.31 9.84 20.63
N ASP A 92 -2.31 8.76 21.42
CA ASP A 92 -2.73 7.43 20.97
C ASP A 92 -4.21 7.41 20.59
N SER A 93 -5.08 8.08 21.40
CA SER A 93 -6.51 8.20 21.10
C SER A 93 -6.75 8.96 19.80
N ARG A 94 -6.02 10.04 19.60
CA ARG A 94 -6.14 10.86 18.40
C ARG A 94 -5.62 10.14 17.15
N LEU A 95 -4.49 9.44 17.28
CA LEU A 95 -3.92 8.62 16.22
C LEU A 95 -4.88 7.50 15.80
N ALA A 96 -5.54 6.84 16.76
CA ALA A 96 -6.56 5.84 16.48
C ALA A 96 -7.68 6.39 15.58
N TRP A 97 -8.23 7.55 15.91
CA TRP A 97 -9.28 8.18 15.11
C TRP A 97 -8.81 8.64 13.73
N ILE A 98 -7.58 9.14 13.60
CA ILE A 98 -6.98 9.50 12.31
C ILE A 98 -6.85 8.28 11.41
N ILE A 99 -6.43 7.13 11.94
CA ILE A 99 -6.35 5.89 11.18
C ILE A 99 -7.73 5.38 10.79
N ILE A 100 -8.70 5.37 11.72
CA ILE A 100 -10.07 4.95 11.44
C ILE A 100 -10.70 5.82 10.34
N ILE A 101 -10.64 7.15 10.48
CA ILE A 101 -11.18 8.10 9.51
C ILE A 101 -10.50 7.95 8.14
N GLY A 102 -9.19 7.72 8.11
CA GLY A 102 -8.45 7.47 6.88
C GLY A 102 -8.74 6.12 6.24
N THR A 103 -9.20 5.12 7.01
CA THR A 103 -9.52 3.79 6.50
C THR A 103 -10.91 3.71 5.89
N ILE A 104 -11.92 4.36 6.49
CA ILE A 104 -13.33 4.25 6.10
C ILE A 104 -13.57 4.56 4.62
N PRO A 105 -13.12 5.70 4.06
CA PRO A 105 -13.38 6.01 2.65
C PRO A 105 -12.78 4.98 1.70
N ALA A 106 -11.56 4.52 1.97
CA ALA A 106 -10.89 3.49 1.16
C ALA A 106 -11.68 2.18 1.19
N GLY A 107 -12.18 1.77 2.36
CA GLY A 107 -12.99 0.56 2.52
C GLY A 107 -14.31 0.66 1.75
N ILE A 108 -15.06 1.75 1.91
CA ILE A 108 -16.35 1.96 1.24
C ILE A 108 -16.16 2.01 -0.28
N LEU A 109 -15.22 2.82 -0.77
CA LEU A 109 -14.96 2.96 -2.20
C LEU A 109 -14.38 1.67 -2.80
N GLY A 110 -13.54 0.94 -2.04
CA GLY A 110 -13.03 -0.36 -2.43
C GLY A 110 -14.15 -1.35 -2.72
N LEU A 111 -15.09 -1.49 -1.79
CA LEU A 111 -16.25 -2.38 -1.95
C LEU A 111 -17.18 -1.93 -3.09
N ALA A 112 -17.45 -0.62 -3.19
CA ALA A 112 -18.35 -0.08 -4.20
C ALA A 112 -17.81 -0.17 -5.64
N LEU A 113 -16.50 -0.07 -5.81
CA LEU A 113 -15.84 0.00 -7.12
C LEU A 113 -15.18 -1.31 -7.56
N GLU A 114 -15.11 -2.33 -6.71
CA GLU A 114 -14.40 -3.59 -6.97
C GLU A 114 -14.78 -4.19 -8.35
N HIS A 115 -16.07 -4.34 -8.62
CA HIS A 115 -16.54 -4.93 -9.88
C HIS A 115 -16.16 -4.12 -11.12
N LYS A 116 -16.21 -2.79 -11.03
CA LYS A 116 -15.87 -1.92 -12.17
C LYS A 116 -14.38 -1.89 -12.45
N LEU A 117 -13.57 -2.09 -11.43
CA LEU A 117 -12.11 -2.01 -11.53
C LEU A 117 -11.47 -3.33 -11.94
N ARG A 118 -12.14 -4.47 -11.73
CA ARG A 118 -11.64 -5.80 -12.16
C ARG A 118 -11.26 -5.82 -13.65
N THR A 119 -11.96 -5.10 -14.52
CA THR A 119 -11.63 -5.04 -15.94
C THR A 119 -10.32 -4.31 -16.24
N LEU A 120 -9.90 -3.39 -15.38
CA LEU A 120 -8.63 -2.66 -15.51
C LEU A 120 -7.42 -3.51 -15.10
N PHE A 121 -7.62 -4.52 -14.24
CA PHE A 121 -6.54 -5.44 -13.82
C PHE A 121 -5.95 -6.26 -14.96
N ALA A 122 -6.66 -6.39 -16.05
CA ALA A 122 -6.26 -7.20 -17.20
C ALA A 122 -5.50 -6.42 -18.28
N SER A 123 -5.26 -5.14 -18.10
CA SER A 123 -4.63 -4.31 -19.13
C SER A 123 -3.22 -3.86 -18.72
N PRO A 124 -2.15 -4.57 -19.18
CA PRO A 124 -0.79 -4.15 -18.94
C PRO A 124 -0.49 -2.74 -19.45
N THR A 125 -1.06 -2.35 -20.60
CA THR A 125 -0.91 -1.00 -21.15
C THR A 125 -1.50 0.06 -20.24
N ALA A 126 -2.71 -0.20 -19.68
CA ALA A 126 -3.32 0.70 -18.70
C ALA A 126 -2.47 0.79 -17.42
N ALA A 127 -1.99 -0.35 -16.91
CA ALA A 127 -1.11 -0.38 -15.73
C ALA A 127 0.18 0.42 -15.96
N ALA A 128 0.80 0.33 -17.14
CA ALA A 128 1.99 1.09 -17.50
C ALA A 128 1.69 2.60 -17.59
N ALA A 129 0.57 2.98 -18.20
CA ALA A 129 0.14 4.37 -18.27
C ALA A 129 -0.09 4.96 -16.88
N PHE A 130 -0.82 4.25 -16.01
CA PHE A 130 -1.07 4.71 -14.64
C PHE A 130 0.17 4.66 -13.76
N LEU A 131 1.13 3.76 -14.00
CA LEU A 131 2.43 3.78 -13.33
C LEU A 131 3.20 5.07 -13.70
N THR A 132 3.15 5.46 -14.97
CA THR A 132 3.73 6.76 -15.43
C THR A 132 3.05 7.94 -14.73
N VAL A 133 1.71 7.93 -14.65
CA VAL A 133 0.93 8.94 -13.92
C VAL A 133 1.31 8.95 -12.44
N ASN A 134 1.44 7.79 -11.80
CA ASN A 134 1.91 7.69 -10.41
C ASN A 134 3.26 8.36 -10.21
N GLY A 135 4.19 8.16 -11.14
CA GLY A 135 5.49 8.82 -11.10
C GLY A 135 5.38 10.35 -11.14
N PHE A 136 4.57 10.90 -12.05
CA PHE A 136 4.32 12.35 -12.09
C PHE A 136 3.61 12.85 -10.81
N LEU A 137 2.68 12.10 -10.24
CA LEU A 137 2.03 12.46 -8.99
C LEU A 137 3.05 12.57 -7.84
N LEU A 138 3.96 11.59 -7.72
CA LEU A 138 5.01 11.62 -6.69
C LEU A 138 5.95 12.83 -6.88
N LEU A 139 6.36 13.13 -8.11
CA LEU A 139 7.20 14.29 -8.42
C LEU A 139 6.47 15.61 -8.13
N ALA A 140 5.18 15.69 -8.49
CA ALA A 140 4.34 16.85 -8.20
C ALA A 140 4.17 17.08 -6.69
N VAL A 141 3.88 16.03 -5.93
CA VAL A 141 3.80 16.09 -4.47
C VAL A 141 5.10 16.62 -3.88
N GLU A 142 6.25 16.08 -4.31
CA GLU A 142 7.56 16.53 -3.84
C GLU A 142 7.83 18.00 -4.19
N ARG A 143 7.34 18.47 -5.32
CA ARG A 143 7.49 19.86 -5.78
C ARG A 143 6.60 20.84 -5.02
N PHE A 144 5.39 20.42 -4.68
CA PHE A 144 4.36 21.29 -4.07
C PHE A 144 4.22 21.12 -2.56
N ARG A 145 4.92 20.14 -1.96
CA ARG A 145 4.90 19.98 -0.51
C ARG A 145 5.35 21.27 0.18
N ARG A 146 4.72 21.59 1.28
CA ARG A 146 5.21 22.63 2.19
C ARG A 146 6.59 22.19 2.67
N ARG A 147 7.52 23.15 2.84
CA ARG A 147 8.87 22.83 3.36
C ARG A 147 8.70 21.97 4.61
N PRO A 148 9.38 20.80 4.67
CA PRO A 148 9.35 20.03 5.89
C PRO A 148 9.90 20.89 7.02
N PRO A 149 9.43 20.71 8.26
CA PRO A 149 10.18 21.17 9.41
C PRO A 149 11.62 20.71 9.25
N ILE A 150 12.57 21.59 9.60
CA ILE A 150 13.99 21.24 9.62
C ILE A 150 14.13 20.03 10.56
N PRO A 151 14.95 19.01 10.24
CA PRO A 151 15.17 17.91 11.16
C PRO A 151 15.53 18.45 12.54
N GLY A 152 14.68 18.21 13.53
CA GLY A 152 14.83 18.77 14.89
C GLY A 152 13.84 19.90 15.26
N ASP A 153 13.18 20.57 14.32
CA ASP A 153 12.22 21.65 14.63
C ASP A 153 10.82 21.15 15.02
N GLY A 154 10.55 19.87 14.92
CA GLY A 154 9.30 19.28 15.37
C GLY A 154 9.41 18.83 16.82
N GLU A 155 8.94 19.65 17.77
CA GLU A 155 8.72 19.16 19.13
C GLU A 155 7.77 17.95 19.09
N GLY A 156 8.20 16.82 19.66
CA GLY A 156 7.41 15.61 19.81
C GLY A 156 7.86 14.43 18.94
N ASP A 157 7.42 13.24 19.34
CA ASP A 157 7.60 11.99 18.62
C ASP A 157 6.80 12.01 17.28
N GLY A 158 7.20 11.15 16.34
CA GLY A 158 6.50 11.00 15.04
C GLY A 158 5.00 10.78 15.17
N ASP A 159 4.57 10.03 16.19
CA ASP A 159 3.16 9.79 16.47
C ASP A 159 2.42 11.07 16.91
N GLU A 160 3.08 11.95 17.67
CA GLU A 160 2.48 13.25 18.03
C GLU A 160 2.31 14.16 16.81
N ARG A 161 3.28 14.16 15.89
CA ARG A 161 3.18 14.95 14.65
C ARG A 161 2.06 14.43 13.76
N ILE A 162 1.93 13.10 13.60
CA ILE A 162 0.81 12.48 12.87
C ILE A 162 -0.52 12.79 13.56
N ALA A 163 -0.60 12.70 14.89
CA ALA A 163 -1.79 12.98 15.66
C ALA A 163 -2.24 14.44 15.57
N LYS A 164 -1.35 15.40 15.28
CA LYS A 164 -1.69 16.82 15.03
C LYS A 164 -2.38 17.04 13.68
N MET A 165 -2.34 16.06 12.77
CA MET A 165 -3.05 16.15 11.49
C MET A 165 -4.56 16.32 11.69
N GLY A 166 -5.19 17.16 10.85
CA GLY A 166 -6.63 17.40 10.91
C GLY A 166 -7.44 16.21 10.40
N PHE A 167 -8.60 15.94 10.99
CA PHE A 167 -9.50 14.86 10.54
C PHE A 167 -9.96 15.02 9.09
N ARG A 168 -10.10 16.25 8.58
CA ARG A 168 -10.40 16.50 7.16
C ARG A 168 -9.26 16.07 6.25
N GLN A 169 -8.00 16.23 6.68
CA GLN A 169 -6.82 15.76 5.94
C GLN A 169 -6.78 14.24 5.96
N ALA A 170 -6.98 13.59 7.11
CA ALA A 170 -7.07 12.13 7.20
C ALA A 170 -8.18 11.56 6.30
N LEU A 171 -9.36 12.18 6.30
CA LEU A 171 -10.48 11.80 5.42
C LEU A 171 -10.12 11.96 3.94
N GLY A 172 -9.48 13.08 3.57
CA GLY A 172 -9.03 13.33 2.20
C GLY A 172 -7.98 12.32 1.73
N ILE A 173 -7.01 11.98 2.58
CA ILE A 173 -6.01 10.94 2.29
C ILE A 173 -6.69 9.58 2.15
N GLY A 174 -7.65 9.27 3.02
CA GLY A 174 -8.45 8.05 2.96
C GLY A 174 -9.26 7.94 1.66
N ALA A 175 -9.90 9.01 1.22
CA ALA A 175 -10.63 9.04 -0.05
C ALA A 175 -9.68 8.90 -1.25
N ALA A 176 -8.52 9.56 -1.20
CA ALA A 176 -7.50 9.47 -2.24
C ALA A 176 -6.93 8.05 -2.41
N GLN A 177 -6.94 7.22 -1.36
CA GLN A 177 -6.55 5.80 -1.46
C GLN A 177 -7.38 5.01 -2.48
N ALA A 178 -8.61 5.43 -2.78
CA ALA A 178 -9.42 4.80 -3.82
C ALA A 178 -8.77 4.85 -5.21
N LEU A 179 -7.90 5.83 -5.47
CA LEU A 179 -7.12 5.89 -6.70
C LEU A 179 -6.17 4.69 -6.84
N ALA A 180 -5.72 4.13 -5.73
CA ALA A 180 -4.82 2.98 -5.73
C ALA A 180 -5.50 1.64 -6.10
N LEU A 181 -6.82 1.64 -6.26
CA LEU A 181 -7.55 0.53 -6.86
C LEU A 181 -7.27 0.42 -8.38
N ILE A 182 -6.72 1.46 -8.99
CA ILE A 182 -6.28 1.48 -10.37
C ILE A 182 -4.87 0.86 -10.43
N PRO A 183 -4.65 -0.24 -11.18
CA PRO A 183 -3.33 -0.82 -11.36
C PRO A 183 -2.36 0.21 -11.94
N GLY A 184 -1.20 0.37 -11.30
CA GLY A 184 -0.22 1.40 -11.65
C GLY A 184 -0.21 2.58 -10.67
N ILE A 185 -1.31 2.90 -9.99
CA ILE A 185 -1.32 3.88 -8.91
C ILE A 185 -0.92 3.21 -7.60
N SER A 186 0.00 3.82 -6.86
CA SER A 186 0.51 3.29 -5.59
C SER A 186 -0.30 3.80 -4.40
N ARG A 187 -0.85 2.87 -3.60
CA ARG A 187 -1.53 3.21 -2.34
C ARG A 187 -0.57 3.90 -1.36
N SER A 188 0.61 3.32 -1.15
CA SER A 188 1.65 3.92 -0.31
C SER A 188 2.10 5.28 -0.86
N GLY A 189 2.20 5.42 -2.18
CA GLY A 189 2.51 6.70 -2.84
C GLY A 189 1.44 7.77 -2.58
N VAL A 190 0.17 7.42 -2.70
CA VAL A 190 -0.95 8.34 -2.43
C VAL A 190 -1.01 8.73 -0.95
N THR A 191 -0.85 7.79 -0.03
CA THR A 191 -0.90 8.07 1.42
C THR A 191 0.29 8.90 1.88
N MET A 192 1.51 8.54 1.47
CA MET A 192 2.70 9.32 1.76
C MET A 192 2.60 10.72 1.16
N GLY A 193 2.18 10.81 -0.11
CA GLY A 193 1.98 12.09 -0.78
C GLY A 193 0.97 12.97 -0.07
N GLY A 194 -0.15 12.42 0.34
CA GLY A 194 -1.16 13.12 1.12
C GLY A 194 -0.62 13.59 2.49
N GLY A 195 0.15 12.76 3.17
CA GLY A 195 0.83 13.12 4.42
C GLY A 195 1.79 14.29 4.25
N LEU A 196 2.62 14.27 3.20
CA LEU A 196 3.54 15.38 2.87
C LEU A 196 2.80 16.68 2.58
N LEU A 197 1.69 16.63 1.83
CA LEU A 197 0.85 17.79 1.56
C LEU A 197 0.13 18.30 2.83
N ALA A 198 -0.14 17.39 3.77
CA ALA A 198 -0.66 17.74 5.09
C ALA A 198 0.39 18.35 6.03
N GLY A 199 1.68 18.34 5.64
CA GLY A 199 2.78 18.95 6.39
C GLY A 199 3.62 17.96 7.20
N LEU A 200 3.42 16.64 7.03
CA LEU A 200 4.26 15.62 7.65
C LEU A 200 5.67 15.59 7.05
N SER A 201 6.64 15.12 7.81
CA SER A 201 7.97 14.75 7.29
C SER A 201 7.87 13.53 6.36
N ASN A 202 8.94 13.20 5.63
CA ASN A 202 8.98 12.00 4.80
C ASN A 202 8.84 10.72 5.66
N GLU A 203 9.52 10.70 6.80
CA GLU A 203 9.48 9.61 7.77
C GLU A 203 8.07 9.42 8.35
N ASP A 204 7.46 10.52 8.86
CA ASP A 204 6.12 10.47 9.43
C ASP A 204 5.06 10.10 8.39
N ALA A 205 5.19 10.60 7.15
CA ALA A 205 4.30 10.26 6.06
C ALA A 205 4.41 8.77 5.67
N ALA A 206 5.62 8.21 5.67
CA ALA A 206 5.84 6.78 5.44
C ALA A 206 5.24 5.95 6.58
N ARG A 207 5.53 6.31 7.84
CA ARG A 207 4.99 5.65 9.03
C ARG A 207 3.46 5.67 9.04
N TYR A 208 2.84 6.83 8.80
CA TYR A 208 1.38 6.96 8.67
C TYR A 208 0.84 6.07 7.55
N GLY A 209 1.48 6.07 6.38
CA GLY A 209 1.12 5.23 5.25
C GLY A 209 1.15 3.73 5.58
N PHE A 210 2.13 3.27 6.37
CA PHE A 210 2.24 1.87 6.80
C PHE A 210 1.19 1.50 7.86
N LEU A 211 0.96 2.38 8.83
CA LEU A 211 -0.10 2.20 9.81
C LEU A 211 -1.48 2.16 9.12
N LEU A 212 -1.74 3.03 8.17
CA LEU A 212 -3.00 3.07 7.44
C LEU A 212 -3.18 1.87 6.49
N ALA A 213 -2.08 1.31 5.99
CA ALA A 213 -2.07 0.10 5.16
C ALA A 213 -2.63 -1.12 5.88
N THR A 214 -2.25 -1.30 7.14
CA THR A 214 -2.57 -2.50 7.92
C THR A 214 -4.09 -2.75 7.99
N PRO A 215 -4.96 -1.82 8.45
CA PRO A 215 -6.39 -2.05 8.48
C PRO A 215 -7.02 -2.12 7.10
N VAL A 216 -6.56 -1.34 6.12
CA VAL A 216 -7.12 -1.34 4.75
C VAL A 216 -6.88 -2.68 4.06
N ILE A 217 -5.62 -3.15 4.04
CA ILE A 217 -5.27 -4.43 3.40
C ILE A 217 -5.81 -5.59 4.24
N GLY A 218 -5.72 -5.50 5.57
CA GLY A 218 -6.24 -6.51 6.47
C GLY A 218 -7.74 -6.74 6.30
N ALA A 219 -8.53 -5.68 6.21
CA ALA A 219 -9.97 -5.78 5.96
C ALA A 219 -10.27 -6.43 4.60
N ALA A 220 -9.57 -6.00 3.53
CA ALA A 220 -9.70 -6.62 2.21
C ALA A 220 -9.32 -8.12 2.25
N GLY A 221 -8.25 -8.46 2.96
CA GLY A 221 -7.81 -9.83 3.17
C GLY A 221 -8.85 -10.70 3.87
N VAL A 222 -9.41 -10.22 4.98
CA VAL A 222 -10.46 -10.94 5.73
C VAL A 222 -11.69 -11.20 4.87
N LEU A 223 -12.09 -10.23 4.04
CA LEU A 223 -13.24 -10.37 3.14
C LEU A 223 -12.99 -11.38 2.01
N LYS A 224 -11.75 -11.47 1.52
CA LYS A 224 -11.39 -12.31 0.36
C LYS A 224 -10.75 -13.65 0.72
N LEU A 225 -10.29 -13.83 1.97
CA LEU A 225 -9.69 -15.08 2.42
C LEU A 225 -10.60 -16.32 2.25
N PRO A 226 -11.94 -16.24 2.46
CA PRO A 226 -12.84 -17.35 2.18
C PRO A 226 -12.83 -17.81 0.71
N GLU A 227 -12.60 -16.90 -0.25
CA GLU A 227 -12.49 -17.24 -1.67
C GLU A 227 -11.23 -18.09 -1.92
N LEU A 228 -10.10 -17.76 -1.30
CA LEU A 228 -8.86 -18.55 -1.38
C LEU A 228 -9.02 -19.94 -0.76
N LEU A 229 -9.76 -20.05 0.34
CA LEU A 229 -10.00 -21.31 1.04
C LEU A 229 -11.08 -22.16 0.36
N GLY A 230 -11.91 -21.55 -0.50
CA GLY A 230 -12.93 -22.19 -1.32
C GLY A 230 -12.40 -22.78 -2.63
N SER A 231 -13.29 -23.16 -3.52
CA SER A 231 -12.97 -23.78 -4.83
C SER A 231 -12.11 -22.89 -5.74
N THR A 232 -12.21 -21.57 -5.62
CA THR A 232 -11.40 -20.61 -6.39
C THR A 232 -9.89 -20.69 -6.07
N GLY A 233 -9.53 -21.18 -4.89
CA GLY A 233 -8.14 -21.43 -4.49
C GLY A 233 -7.60 -22.81 -4.87
N ASP A 234 -8.45 -23.69 -5.44
CA ASP A 234 -8.02 -25.05 -5.82
C ASP A 234 -6.95 -24.99 -6.91
N GLY A 235 -5.90 -25.77 -6.72
CA GLY A 235 -4.76 -25.82 -7.64
C GLY A 235 -3.73 -24.67 -7.51
N VAL A 236 -3.98 -23.68 -6.64
CA VAL A 236 -3.05 -22.54 -6.46
C VAL A 236 -2.62 -22.32 -5.00
N ARG A 237 -3.19 -23.08 -4.04
CA ARG A 237 -2.92 -22.88 -2.59
C ARG A 237 -1.45 -23.04 -2.23
N GLY A 238 -0.76 -24.03 -2.80
CA GLY A 238 0.67 -24.24 -2.57
C GLY A 238 1.51 -23.06 -3.06
N GLN A 239 1.24 -22.59 -4.27
CA GLN A 239 1.89 -21.43 -4.88
C GLN A 239 1.56 -20.15 -4.09
N ALA A 240 0.30 -19.98 -3.67
CA ALA A 240 -0.13 -18.86 -2.85
C ALA A 240 0.60 -18.81 -1.49
N LEU A 241 0.77 -19.97 -0.84
CA LEU A 241 1.52 -20.07 0.41
C LEU A 241 3.00 -19.68 0.23
N VAL A 242 3.65 -20.22 -0.79
CA VAL A 242 5.06 -19.94 -1.08
C VAL A 242 5.24 -18.46 -1.47
N GLY A 243 4.33 -17.93 -2.30
CA GLY A 243 4.32 -16.50 -2.64
C GLY A 243 4.08 -15.61 -1.43
N ALA A 244 3.17 -16.00 -0.51
CA ALA A 244 2.92 -15.28 0.73
C ALA A 244 4.14 -15.25 1.65
N ILE A 245 4.89 -16.35 1.76
CA ILE A 245 6.14 -16.40 2.53
C ILE A 245 7.19 -15.48 1.91
N ALA A 246 7.36 -15.51 0.57
CA ALA A 246 8.28 -14.61 -0.13
C ALA A 246 7.88 -13.15 0.06
N ALA A 247 6.57 -12.83 -0.02
CA ALA A 247 6.05 -11.50 0.25
C ALA A 247 6.33 -11.06 1.70
N ALA A 248 6.13 -11.93 2.68
CA ALA A 248 6.39 -11.61 4.08
C ALA A 248 7.86 -11.23 4.32
N ILE A 249 8.80 -12.02 3.80
CA ILE A 249 10.24 -11.77 3.96
C ILE A 249 10.62 -10.44 3.33
N THR A 250 10.18 -10.19 2.10
CA THR A 250 10.54 -8.97 1.38
C THR A 250 9.81 -7.73 1.92
N THR A 251 8.59 -7.86 2.43
CA THR A 251 7.89 -6.76 3.13
C THR A 251 8.65 -6.33 4.38
N TRP A 252 9.10 -7.28 5.21
CA TRP A 252 9.88 -6.94 6.40
C TRP A 252 11.14 -6.15 6.07
N ALA A 253 11.89 -6.62 5.06
CA ALA A 253 13.09 -5.93 4.60
C ALA A 253 12.76 -4.55 4.01
N ALA A 254 11.70 -4.45 3.20
CA ALA A 254 11.26 -3.22 2.57
C ALA A 254 10.84 -2.15 3.59
N VAL A 255 10.04 -2.50 4.59
CA VAL A 255 9.58 -1.58 5.63
C VAL A 255 10.77 -1.06 6.44
N LYS A 256 11.65 -1.97 6.89
CA LYS A 256 12.86 -1.60 7.64
C LYS A 256 13.77 -0.66 6.84
N PHE A 257 13.94 -0.95 5.55
CA PHE A 257 14.73 -0.10 4.66
C PHE A 257 14.07 1.28 4.47
N LEU A 258 12.77 1.32 4.18
CA LEU A 258 12.08 2.57 3.85
C LEU A 258 11.96 3.52 5.03
N LEU A 259 11.72 3.04 6.24
CA LEU A 259 11.71 3.89 7.43
C LEU A 259 13.05 4.58 7.59
N ARG A 260 14.16 3.84 7.50
CA ARG A 260 15.50 4.43 7.55
C ARG A 260 15.81 5.32 6.35
N TYR A 261 15.35 4.96 5.16
CA TYR A 261 15.54 5.74 3.95
C TYR A 261 14.89 7.12 4.07
N PHE A 262 13.66 7.19 4.56
CA PHE A 262 12.90 8.43 4.66
C PHE A 262 13.28 9.34 5.82
N GLU A 263 14.15 8.93 6.72
CA GLU A 263 14.78 9.83 7.69
C GLU A 263 15.49 11.00 7.00
N THR A 264 16.12 10.76 5.85
CA THR A 264 16.96 11.76 5.15
C THR A 264 16.60 11.94 3.66
N ASN A 265 15.82 11.04 3.07
CA ASN A 265 15.61 10.99 1.62
C ASN A 265 14.17 11.33 1.22
N ARG A 266 13.98 11.54 -0.09
CA ARG A 266 12.77 12.06 -0.71
C ARG A 266 12.04 10.98 -1.53
N LEU A 267 10.79 11.28 -1.93
CA LEU A 267 10.00 10.44 -2.85
C LEU A 267 10.46 10.52 -4.31
N SER A 268 11.22 11.56 -4.69
CA SER A 268 11.59 11.82 -6.10
C SER A 268 12.22 10.63 -6.82
N PRO A 269 13.14 9.83 -6.24
CA PRO A 269 13.71 8.67 -6.92
C PRO A 269 12.67 7.64 -7.34
N PHE A 270 11.64 7.41 -6.50
CA PHE A 270 10.54 6.51 -6.81
C PHE A 270 9.64 7.07 -7.91
N GLY A 271 9.43 8.40 -7.91
CA GLY A 271 8.70 9.08 -8.98
C GLY A 271 9.41 8.93 -10.33
N ILE A 272 10.72 9.15 -10.38
CA ILE A 272 11.54 8.96 -11.58
C ILE A 272 11.47 7.50 -12.05
N TYR A 273 11.64 6.54 -11.13
CA TYR A 273 11.50 5.13 -11.44
C TYR A 273 10.15 4.81 -12.09
N CYS A 274 9.05 5.27 -11.50
CA CYS A 274 7.71 5.00 -12.04
C CYS A 274 7.50 5.58 -13.44
N VAL A 275 8.01 6.81 -13.72
CA VAL A 275 7.94 7.41 -15.05
C VAL A 275 8.76 6.57 -16.03
N CYS A 276 10.02 6.27 -15.72
CA CYS A 276 10.90 5.50 -16.60
C CYS A 276 10.36 4.09 -16.87
N ALA A 277 9.95 3.36 -15.82
CA ALA A 277 9.43 2.01 -15.95
C ALA A 277 8.08 1.99 -16.70
N GLY A 278 7.19 2.94 -16.40
CA GLY A 278 5.90 3.04 -17.07
C GLY A 278 6.05 3.35 -18.56
N VAL A 279 6.87 4.35 -18.91
CA VAL A 279 7.16 4.70 -20.31
C VAL A 279 7.84 3.54 -21.05
N PHE A 280 8.83 2.90 -20.42
CA PHE A 280 9.48 1.72 -20.99
C PHE A 280 8.46 0.62 -21.33
N CYS A 281 7.58 0.29 -20.38
CA CYS A 281 6.54 -0.72 -20.63
C CYS A 281 5.57 -0.28 -21.74
N LEU A 282 5.18 1.00 -21.79
CA LEU A 282 4.32 1.50 -22.87
C LEU A 282 4.97 1.32 -24.24
N VAL A 283 6.26 1.64 -24.37
CA VAL A 283 7.00 1.44 -25.62
C VAL A 283 7.06 -0.04 -25.99
N VAL A 284 7.45 -0.91 -25.06
CA VAL A 284 7.57 -2.36 -25.31
C VAL A 284 6.21 -2.99 -25.69
N PHE A 285 5.11 -2.51 -25.13
CA PHE A 285 3.77 -3.07 -25.41
C PHE A 285 3.11 -2.47 -26.67
N SER A 286 3.70 -1.42 -27.25
CA SER A 286 3.23 -0.78 -28.49
C SER A 286 3.85 -1.42 -29.75
N VAL A 287 4.92 -2.17 -29.58
CA VAL A 287 5.61 -2.93 -30.63
C VAL A 287 5.12 -4.36 -30.66
#